data_0bc60aba43f255ba5a324751407a9dd4
#
_entry.id   0bc60aba43f255ba5a324751407a9dd4
#
_cell.length_a   1.000
_cell.length_b   1.000
_cell.length_c   1.000
_cell.angle_alpha   90.00
_cell.angle_beta   90.00
_cell.angle_gamma   90.00
#
_symmetry.space_group_name_H-M   'P 1'
#
loop_
_entity.id
_entity.type
_entity.pdbx_description
1 polymer ?
#
loop_
_entity_poly.entity_id
_entity_poly.type
_entity_poly.pdbx_seq_one_letter_code
_entity_poly.pdbx_strand_id
1 'polypeptide(L)'
;MSLNALRNLLGLLTVSLLVGCAAPKTVDYSAYKQARPKSILVLPPLNESPDVKATYSMLSQVTFPLAEAGYYVMPIAVVDETFRHNGLTTPADIHGLPPAKLNEIFGADAGLYITVKEYGTSYMLISSQTVVTASASLVDLKTGTTLWTGSARASSEEGNNSNNGGLVGMLITAAVKQIINTSTDAGHPIAGITSQRLLSAGQRTGLLYGPRSPKYGTD
;
A
#
# COMPACT_ATOMS: atom_id res chain seq x y z
N MET A 1 45.37 9.47 -33.38
CA MET A 1 43.98 9.05 -33.51
C MET A 1 43.37 9.90 -34.61
N SER A 2 42.84 9.33 -35.68
CA SER A 2 42.34 10.10 -36.82
C SER A 2 40.99 10.79 -36.43
N LEU A 3 40.75 11.99 -36.98
CA LEU A 3 39.54 12.79 -36.74
C LEU A 3 38.26 11.98 -37.03
N ASN A 4 38.34 11.06 -37.98
CA ASN A 4 37.24 10.13 -38.34
C ASN A 4 36.94 9.09 -37.25
N ALA A 5 37.96 8.62 -36.55
CA ALA A 5 37.80 7.67 -35.43
C ALA A 5 37.11 8.37 -34.23
N LEU A 6 37.44 9.60 -33.94
CA LEU A 6 36.84 10.41 -32.88
C LEU A 6 35.35 10.72 -33.19
N ARG A 7 35.05 11.07 -34.45
CA ARG A 7 33.66 11.31 -34.90
C ARG A 7 32.77 10.07 -34.82
N ASN A 8 33.32 8.91 -35.21
CA ASN A 8 32.59 7.64 -35.11
C ASN A 8 32.38 7.20 -33.66
N LEU A 9 33.39 7.43 -32.78
CA LEU A 9 33.25 7.13 -31.33
C LEU A 9 32.20 8.03 -30.65
N LEU A 10 32.18 9.32 -31.02
CA LEU A 10 31.18 10.26 -30.52
C LEU A 10 29.75 9.92 -30.99
N GLY A 11 29.61 9.46 -32.24
CA GLY A 11 28.33 8.98 -32.81
C GLY A 11 27.84 7.71 -32.11
N LEU A 12 28.74 6.78 -31.78
CA LEU A 12 28.38 5.55 -31.05
C LEU A 12 27.95 5.85 -29.59
N LEU A 13 28.58 6.83 -28.96
CA LEU A 13 28.27 7.25 -27.59
C LEU A 13 26.90 7.94 -27.50
N THR A 14 26.52 8.74 -28.50
CA THR A 14 25.19 9.38 -28.55
C THR A 14 24.04 8.40 -28.79
N VAL A 15 24.26 7.34 -29.56
CA VAL A 15 23.24 6.29 -29.78
C VAL A 15 22.99 5.46 -28.51
N SER A 16 24.04 5.25 -27.69
CA SER A 16 23.90 4.47 -26.44
C SER A 16 23.08 5.17 -25.35
N LEU A 17 22.91 6.49 -25.43
CA LEU A 17 22.15 7.28 -24.45
C LEU A 17 20.62 7.28 -24.69
N LEU A 18 20.15 6.73 -25.81
CA LEU A 18 18.74 6.73 -26.20
C LEU A 18 17.95 5.47 -25.78
N VAL A 19 18.60 4.46 -25.18
CA VAL A 19 18.00 3.15 -24.86
C VAL A 19 17.39 3.07 -23.44
N GLY A 20 17.22 4.16 -22.72
CA GLY A 20 16.95 4.18 -21.28
C GLY A 20 15.51 4.41 -20.81
N CYS A 21 14.50 4.53 -21.67
CA CYS A 21 13.11 4.68 -21.21
C CYS A 21 12.41 3.32 -21.17
N ALA A 22 12.50 2.61 -20.04
CA ALA A 22 11.59 1.50 -19.76
C ALA A 22 10.16 2.05 -19.73
N ALA A 23 9.27 1.53 -20.57
CA ALA A 23 7.87 1.91 -20.55
C ALA A 23 7.29 1.61 -19.15
N PRO A 24 6.54 2.53 -18.55
CA PRO A 24 5.94 2.30 -17.25
C PRO A 24 5.02 1.08 -17.32
N LYS A 25 5.18 0.15 -16.36
CA LYS A 25 4.36 -1.07 -16.28
C LYS A 25 2.88 -0.67 -16.19
N THR A 26 2.09 -1.01 -17.18
CA THR A 26 0.64 -0.81 -17.14
C THR A 26 0.02 -1.90 -16.29
N VAL A 27 -0.86 -1.52 -15.35
CA VAL A 27 -1.66 -2.46 -14.56
C VAL A 27 -2.88 -2.85 -15.38
N ASP A 28 -3.16 -4.15 -15.47
CA ASP A 28 -4.40 -4.63 -16.10
C ASP A 28 -5.52 -4.60 -15.05
N TYR A 29 -6.49 -3.74 -15.27
CA TYR A 29 -7.68 -3.59 -14.42
C TYR A 29 -8.91 -4.35 -14.95
N SER A 30 -8.78 -5.21 -15.96
CA SER A 30 -9.92 -5.89 -16.58
C SER A 30 -10.73 -6.71 -15.57
N ALA A 31 -10.06 -7.53 -14.76
CA ALA A 31 -10.71 -8.32 -13.72
C ALA A 31 -11.37 -7.43 -12.65
N TYR A 32 -10.72 -6.33 -12.27
CA TYR A 32 -11.25 -5.38 -11.29
C TYR A 32 -12.53 -4.69 -11.81
N LYS A 33 -12.48 -4.21 -13.05
CA LYS A 33 -13.64 -3.57 -13.72
C LYS A 33 -14.78 -4.54 -13.95
N GLN A 34 -14.52 -5.83 -14.13
CA GLN A 34 -15.52 -6.87 -14.23
C GLN A 34 -16.15 -7.19 -12.85
N ALA A 35 -15.33 -7.37 -11.81
CA ALA A 35 -15.80 -7.75 -10.48
C ALA A 35 -16.58 -6.63 -9.78
N ARG A 36 -16.17 -5.35 -9.96
CA ARG A 36 -16.81 -4.17 -9.38
C ARG A 36 -17.16 -4.34 -7.90
N PRO A 37 -16.20 -4.67 -7.02
CA PRO A 37 -16.47 -4.91 -5.62
C PRO A 37 -17.05 -3.65 -4.96
N LYS A 38 -18.04 -3.82 -4.09
CA LYS A 38 -18.70 -2.73 -3.34
C LYS A 38 -18.26 -2.70 -1.89
N SER A 39 -17.87 -3.88 -1.38
CA SER A 39 -17.46 -4.09 0.01
C SER A 39 -16.12 -4.79 0.09
N ILE A 40 -15.31 -4.38 1.07
CA ILE A 40 -13.98 -4.91 1.31
C ILE A 40 -13.91 -5.47 2.73
N LEU A 41 -13.54 -6.74 2.84
CA LEU A 41 -13.10 -7.39 4.06
C LEU A 41 -11.59 -7.17 4.20
N VAL A 42 -11.16 -6.49 5.24
CA VAL A 42 -9.74 -6.34 5.55
C VAL A 42 -9.32 -7.47 6.49
N LEU A 43 -8.37 -8.28 6.07
CA LEU A 43 -7.79 -9.32 6.90
C LEU A 43 -6.68 -8.73 7.79
N PRO A 44 -6.49 -9.23 9.03
CA PRO A 44 -5.36 -8.83 9.86
C PRO A 44 -4.03 -9.00 9.09
N PRO A 45 -3.21 -7.96 8.97
CA PRO A 45 -1.98 -8.01 8.18
C PRO A 45 -0.99 -9.08 8.65
N LEU A 46 -0.38 -9.78 7.70
CA LEU A 46 0.84 -10.54 7.96
C LEU A 46 1.96 -9.60 8.37
N ASN A 47 2.78 -10.02 9.32
CA ASN A 47 3.90 -9.22 9.81
C ASN A 47 5.23 -9.96 9.59
N GLU A 48 6.05 -9.44 8.72
CA GLU A 48 7.43 -9.92 8.45
C GLU A 48 8.47 -9.06 9.19
N SER A 49 8.04 -8.00 9.89
CA SER A 49 8.93 -7.15 10.70
C SER A 49 9.14 -7.74 12.10
N PRO A 50 10.21 -7.35 12.81
CA PRO A 50 10.45 -7.79 14.18
C PRO A 50 9.51 -7.13 15.22
N ASP A 51 8.82 -6.05 14.88
CA ASP A 51 7.93 -5.34 15.80
C ASP A 51 6.53 -5.96 15.83
N VAL A 52 6.14 -6.52 16.97
CA VAL A 52 4.85 -7.18 17.17
C VAL A 52 3.63 -6.25 17.03
N LYS A 53 3.82 -4.93 17.11
CA LYS A 53 2.75 -3.94 16.95
C LYS A 53 2.33 -3.74 15.51
N ALA A 54 3.16 -4.12 14.54
CA ALA A 54 2.99 -3.81 13.13
C ALA A 54 1.61 -4.23 12.58
N THR A 55 1.14 -5.44 12.90
CA THR A 55 -0.16 -5.96 12.45
C THR A 55 -1.31 -5.02 12.81
N TYR A 56 -1.49 -4.74 14.09
CA TYR A 56 -2.65 -3.95 14.55
C TYR A 56 -2.47 -2.45 14.29
N SER A 57 -1.23 -1.96 14.29
CA SER A 57 -0.94 -0.60 13.89
C SER A 57 -1.34 -0.35 12.43
N MET A 58 -0.94 -1.22 11.52
CA MET A 58 -1.34 -1.13 10.12
C MET A 58 -2.84 -1.33 9.94
N LEU A 59 -3.43 -2.33 10.59
CA LEU A 59 -4.85 -2.66 10.50
C LEU A 59 -5.76 -1.48 10.90
N SER A 60 -5.37 -0.70 11.89
CA SER A 60 -6.14 0.46 12.37
C SER A 60 -6.14 1.64 11.38
N GLN A 61 -5.19 1.68 10.44
CA GLN A 61 -5.01 2.79 9.50
C GLN A 61 -5.67 2.58 8.13
N VAL A 62 -6.12 1.35 7.81
CA VAL A 62 -6.56 0.99 6.45
C VAL A 62 -8.00 1.38 6.14
N THR A 63 -8.86 1.53 7.15
CA THR A 63 -10.27 1.85 6.94
C THR A 63 -10.46 3.20 6.27
N PHE A 64 -9.70 4.21 6.69
CA PHE A 64 -9.86 5.58 6.21
C PHE A 64 -9.60 5.71 4.70
N PRO A 65 -8.44 5.32 4.14
CA PRO A 65 -8.20 5.45 2.70
C PRO A 65 -9.16 4.61 1.84
N LEU A 66 -9.62 3.46 2.31
CA LEU A 66 -10.60 2.64 1.59
C LEU A 66 -11.99 3.27 1.58
N ALA A 67 -12.42 3.85 2.70
CA ALA A 67 -13.70 4.57 2.79
C ALA A 67 -13.68 5.83 1.90
N GLU A 68 -12.59 6.60 1.92
CA GLU A 68 -12.39 7.76 1.02
C GLU A 68 -12.35 7.35 -0.46
N ALA A 69 -11.81 6.16 -0.76
CA ALA A 69 -11.87 5.60 -2.10
C ALA A 69 -13.30 5.22 -2.55
N GLY A 70 -14.27 5.18 -1.62
CA GLY A 70 -15.69 4.92 -1.89
C GLY A 70 -16.15 3.49 -1.67
N TYR A 71 -15.40 2.68 -0.90
CA TYR A 71 -15.81 1.32 -0.54
C TYR A 71 -16.55 1.25 0.80
N TYR A 72 -17.39 0.24 0.94
CA TYR A 72 -17.84 -0.19 2.26
C TYR A 72 -16.76 -1.09 2.87
N VAL A 73 -16.19 -0.66 3.97
CA VAL A 73 -15.21 -1.47 4.72
C VAL A 73 -15.92 -2.20 5.84
N MET A 74 -15.79 -3.52 5.89
CA MET A 74 -16.35 -4.32 6.98
C MET A 74 -15.76 -3.84 8.32
N PRO A 75 -16.56 -3.70 9.40
CA PRO A 75 -16.08 -3.21 10.69
C PRO A 75 -14.94 -4.09 11.23
N ILE A 76 -13.72 -3.57 11.27
CA ILE A 76 -12.49 -4.32 11.56
C ILE A 76 -12.57 -5.04 12.90
N ALA A 77 -13.09 -4.39 13.95
CA ALA A 77 -13.18 -5.00 15.27
C ALA A 77 -14.13 -6.22 15.28
N VAL A 78 -15.24 -6.14 14.54
CA VAL A 78 -16.19 -7.26 14.43
C VAL A 78 -15.58 -8.41 13.64
N VAL A 79 -14.85 -8.10 12.56
CA VAL A 79 -14.14 -9.08 11.74
C VAL A 79 -13.08 -9.82 12.56
N ASP A 80 -12.23 -9.09 13.28
CA ASP A 80 -11.18 -9.67 14.13
C ASP A 80 -11.77 -10.56 15.23
N GLU A 81 -12.84 -10.09 15.88
CA GLU A 81 -13.54 -10.86 16.91
C GLU A 81 -14.20 -12.12 16.35
N THR A 82 -14.79 -12.03 15.13
CA THR A 82 -15.37 -13.20 14.47
C THR A 82 -14.31 -14.27 14.20
N PHE A 83 -13.12 -13.90 13.76
CA PHE A 83 -12.01 -14.84 13.58
C PHE A 83 -11.60 -15.49 14.90
N ARG A 84 -11.43 -14.69 15.96
CA ARG A 84 -11.04 -15.19 17.28
C ARG A 84 -12.07 -16.17 17.88
N HIS A 85 -13.35 -15.86 17.78
CA HIS A 85 -14.43 -16.75 18.24
C HIS A 85 -14.47 -18.07 17.48
N ASN A 86 -13.95 -18.11 16.26
CA ASN A 86 -13.83 -19.34 15.45
C ASN A 86 -12.45 -20.01 15.58
N GLY A 87 -11.63 -19.62 16.56
CA GLY A 87 -10.32 -20.23 16.84
C GLY A 87 -9.21 -19.78 15.89
N LEU A 88 -9.46 -18.79 15.03
CA LEU A 88 -8.45 -18.24 14.12
C LEU A 88 -7.79 -17.03 14.79
N THR A 89 -6.69 -17.27 15.48
CA THR A 89 -6.02 -16.26 16.31
C THR A 89 -4.76 -15.67 15.67
N THR A 90 -4.29 -16.27 14.56
CA THR A 90 -3.10 -15.78 13.87
C THR A 90 -3.44 -15.25 12.47
N PRO A 91 -2.81 -14.15 12.02
CA PRO A 91 -2.99 -13.66 10.65
C PRO A 91 -2.68 -14.72 9.58
N ALA A 92 -1.71 -15.61 9.82
CA ALA A 92 -1.34 -16.66 8.88
C ALA A 92 -2.48 -17.67 8.66
N ASP A 93 -3.14 -18.10 9.72
CA ASP A 93 -4.30 -19.02 9.62
C ASP A 93 -5.46 -18.34 8.89
N ILE A 94 -5.70 -17.05 9.17
CA ILE A 94 -6.76 -16.27 8.52
C ILE A 94 -6.49 -16.11 7.02
N HIS A 95 -5.24 -15.79 6.64
CA HIS A 95 -4.85 -15.67 5.23
C HIS A 95 -4.88 -17.02 4.49
N GLY A 96 -4.78 -18.14 5.21
CA GLY A 96 -4.90 -19.47 4.65
C GLY A 96 -6.34 -19.91 4.31
N LEU A 97 -7.35 -19.15 4.73
CA LEU A 97 -8.74 -19.49 4.42
C LEU A 97 -9.05 -19.33 2.92
N PRO A 98 -9.83 -20.25 2.34
CA PRO A 98 -10.31 -20.07 0.98
C PRO A 98 -11.13 -18.79 0.83
N PRO A 99 -10.91 -17.97 -0.23
CA PRO A 99 -11.68 -16.74 -0.48
C PRO A 99 -13.20 -16.94 -0.43
N ALA A 100 -13.70 -18.03 -1.03
CA ALA A 100 -15.13 -18.36 -1.02
C ALA A 100 -15.68 -18.54 0.41
N LYS A 101 -14.87 -19.06 1.34
CA LYS A 101 -15.27 -19.21 2.75
C LYS A 101 -15.38 -17.87 3.46
N LEU A 102 -14.49 -16.93 3.15
CA LEU A 102 -14.57 -15.57 3.64
C LEU A 102 -15.82 -14.83 3.10
N ASN A 103 -16.16 -15.05 1.82
CA ASN A 103 -17.40 -14.52 1.25
C ASN A 103 -18.63 -15.12 1.94
N GLU A 104 -18.66 -16.42 2.19
CA GLU A 104 -19.76 -17.10 2.88
C GLU A 104 -20.00 -16.55 4.30
N ILE A 105 -18.93 -16.29 5.05
CA ILE A 105 -19.02 -15.83 6.45
C ILE A 105 -19.38 -14.34 6.52
N PHE A 106 -18.72 -13.49 5.73
CA PHE A 106 -18.81 -12.05 5.88
C PHE A 106 -19.69 -11.37 4.83
N GLY A 107 -20.03 -12.04 3.72
CA GLY A 107 -20.79 -11.46 2.62
C GLY A 107 -20.06 -10.34 1.86
N ALA A 108 -18.75 -10.17 2.08
CA ALA A 108 -17.96 -9.16 1.41
C ALA A 108 -17.62 -9.57 -0.03
N ASP A 109 -17.55 -8.58 -0.95
CA ASP A 109 -17.24 -8.85 -2.36
C ASP A 109 -15.74 -9.14 -2.56
N ALA A 110 -14.87 -8.39 -1.88
CA ALA A 110 -13.42 -8.54 -2.01
C ALA A 110 -12.74 -8.63 -0.64
N GLY A 111 -11.62 -9.35 -0.60
CA GLY A 111 -10.72 -9.43 0.56
C GLY A 111 -9.44 -8.64 0.30
N LEU A 112 -9.02 -7.84 1.26
CA LEU A 112 -7.74 -7.12 1.24
C LEU A 112 -6.74 -7.87 2.12
N TYR A 113 -5.72 -8.41 1.47
CA TYR A 113 -4.60 -9.14 2.07
C TYR A 113 -3.40 -8.21 2.14
N ILE A 114 -2.91 -7.92 3.34
CA ILE A 114 -1.79 -7.01 3.56
C ILE A 114 -0.63 -7.78 4.20
N THR A 115 0.59 -7.45 3.78
CA THR A 115 1.82 -7.91 4.42
C THR A 115 2.67 -6.70 4.77
N VAL A 116 2.97 -6.51 6.05
CA VAL A 116 3.92 -5.53 6.54
C VAL A 116 5.32 -6.11 6.43
N LYS A 117 6.14 -5.51 5.57
CA LYS A 117 7.53 -5.95 5.29
C LYS A 117 8.52 -5.35 6.26
N GLU A 118 8.34 -4.06 6.56
CA GLU A 118 9.18 -3.30 7.48
C GLU A 118 8.28 -2.46 8.38
N TYR A 119 8.60 -2.40 9.65
CA TYR A 119 7.92 -1.56 10.64
C TYR A 119 8.87 -1.22 11.79
N GLY A 120 8.96 0.06 12.13
CA GLY A 120 9.70 0.53 13.30
C GLY A 120 10.93 1.37 12.95
N THR A 121 11.73 1.63 13.98
CA THR A 121 12.89 2.52 13.87
C THR A 121 14.17 1.71 13.67
N SER A 122 14.88 2.04 12.58
CA SER A 122 16.23 1.56 12.34
C SER A 122 17.24 2.60 12.83
N TYR A 123 18.17 2.18 13.66
CA TYR A 123 19.23 3.01 14.20
C TYR A 123 20.47 2.88 13.32
N MET A 124 20.85 3.97 12.66
CA MET A 124 22.12 4.09 11.94
C MET A 124 23.08 4.96 12.74
N LEU A 125 24.40 4.84 12.45
CA LEU A 125 25.46 5.53 13.21
C LEU A 125 25.31 7.07 13.27
N ILE A 126 24.58 7.67 12.34
CA ILE A 126 24.46 9.14 12.22
C ILE A 126 23.00 9.62 12.30
N SER A 127 22.02 8.75 12.08
CA SER A 127 20.59 9.10 12.12
C SER A 127 19.73 7.90 12.48
N SER A 128 18.58 8.15 13.10
CA SER A 128 17.53 7.14 13.28
C SER A 128 16.40 7.42 12.32
N GLN A 129 15.89 6.38 11.67
CA GLN A 129 14.82 6.48 10.70
C GLN A 129 13.72 5.49 11.07
N THR A 130 12.49 5.98 11.17
CA THR A 130 11.31 5.12 11.28
C THR A 130 10.75 4.84 9.90
N VAL A 131 10.55 3.58 9.58
CA VAL A 131 10.12 3.12 8.26
C VAL A 131 8.95 2.16 8.41
N VAL A 132 7.98 2.27 7.51
CA VAL A 132 6.95 1.27 7.29
C VAL A 132 6.86 0.97 5.80
N THR A 133 6.98 -0.31 5.46
CA THR A 133 6.80 -0.83 4.10
C THR A 133 5.74 -1.91 4.13
N ALA A 134 4.75 -1.79 3.26
CA ALA A 134 3.69 -2.78 3.13
C ALA A 134 3.38 -3.09 1.68
N SER A 135 2.96 -4.32 1.43
CA SER A 135 2.35 -4.76 0.17
C SER A 135 0.93 -5.25 0.42
N ALA A 136 0.08 -5.16 -0.60
CA ALA A 136 -1.29 -5.64 -0.52
C ALA A 136 -1.75 -6.25 -1.83
N SER A 137 -2.72 -7.17 -1.71
CA SER A 137 -3.51 -7.68 -2.83
C SER A 137 -5.00 -7.60 -2.50
N LEU A 138 -5.79 -7.16 -3.47
CA LEU A 138 -7.24 -7.19 -3.43
C LEU A 138 -7.72 -8.39 -4.23
N VAL A 139 -8.48 -9.28 -3.60
CA VAL A 139 -8.93 -10.55 -4.18
C VAL A 139 -10.45 -10.60 -4.19
N ASP A 140 -11.05 -10.94 -5.31
CA ASP A 140 -12.48 -11.25 -5.40
C ASP A 140 -12.79 -12.50 -4.56
N LEU A 141 -13.64 -12.36 -3.57
CA LEU A 141 -13.90 -13.47 -2.64
C LEU A 141 -14.80 -14.56 -3.21
N LYS A 142 -15.51 -14.30 -4.32
CA LYS A 142 -16.35 -15.31 -4.98
C LYS A 142 -15.55 -16.20 -5.91
N THR A 143 -14.59 -15.61 -6.62
CA THR A 143 -13.82 -16.30 -7.67
C THR A 143 -12.40 -16.65 -7.24
N GLY A 144 -11.85 -16.00 -6.20
CA GLY A 144 -10.44 -16.07 -5.82
C GLY A 144 -9.50 -15.30 -6.75
N THR A 145 -10.05 -14.54 -7.70
CA THR A 145 -9.24 -13.79 -8.68
C THR A 145 -8.59 -12.57 -8.01
N THR A 146 -7.29 -12.40 -8.21
CA THR A 146 -6.60 -11.17 -7.80
C THR A 146 -7.02 -10.02 -8.71
N LEU A 147 -7.62 -8.98 -8.10
CA LEU A 147 -8.10 -7.79 -8.79
C LEU A 147 -7.03 -6.72 -8.91
N TRP A 148 -6.20 -6.60 -7.88
CA TRP A 148 -5.16 -5.58 -7.80
C TRP A 148 -4.06 -6.00 -6.83
N THR A 149 -2.85 -5.51 -7.08
CA THR A 149 -1.71 -5.60 -6.17
C THR A 149 -1.01 -4.27 -6.08
N GLY A 150 -0.51 -3.92 -4.91
CA GLY A 150 0.24 -2.70 -4.70
C GLY A 150 1.27 -2.83 -3.59
N SER A 151 2.17 -1.86 -3.53
CA SER A 151 3.12 -1.71 -2.44
C SER A 151 3.39 -0.23 -2.18
N ALA A 152 3.63 0.11 -0.93
CA ALA A 152 4.01 1.45 -0.53
C ALA A 152 5.03 1.42 0.60
N ARG A 153 5.82 2.47 0.65
CA ARG A 153 6.78 2.73 1.73
C ARG A 153 6.64 4.18 2.18
N ALA A 154 6.77 4.41 3.47
CA ALA A 154 6.91 5.72 4.06
C ALA A 154 8.01 5.72 5.11
N SER A 155 8.59 6.89 5.36
CA SER A 155 9.68 7.08 6.30
C SER A 155 9.61 8.44 6.97
N SER A 156 10.08 8.52 8.23
CA SER A 156 10.16 9.76 8.98
C SER A 156 11.12 10.78 8.38
N GLU A 157 12.07 10.35 7.55
CA GLU A 157 13.08 11.20 6.91
C GLU A 157 12.65 11.73 5.53
N GLU A 158 11.50 11.31 5.02
CA GLU A 158 10.96 11.85 3.79
C GLU A 158 10.51 13.30 4.00
N GLY A 159 11.20 14.23 3.46
CA GLY A 159 10.91 15.67 3.58
C GLY A 159 12.12 16.48 4.01
N ASN A 160 13.17 15.85 4.48
CA ASN A 160 14.44 16.54 4.68
C ASN A 160 15.19 16.81 3.37
N ASN A 161 14.82 16.10 2.28
CA ASN A 161 15.57 16.11 1.02
C ASN A 161 14.72 16.29 -0.25
N SER A 162 13.42 16.59 -0.16
CA SER A 162 12.58 16.71 -1.35
C SER A 162 12.28 18.16 -1.71
N ASN A 163 13.07 18.71 -2.61
CA ASN A 163 12.76 19.93 -3.38
C ASN A 163 11.52 19.75 -4.31
N ASN A 164 10.81 18.62 -4.25
CA ASN A 164 9.78 18.26 -5.22
C ASN A 164 8.40 17.93 -4.62
N GLY A 165 8.20 18.08 -3.32
CA GLY A 165 6.89 17.93 -2.68
C GLY A 165 6.20 19.28 -2.58
N GLY A 166 5.18 19.55 -3.40
CA GLY A 166 4.37 20.76 -3.27
C GLY A 166 3.83 20.98 -1.84
N LEU A 167 3.15 22.12 -1.61
CA LEU A 167 2.60 22.52 -0.29
C LEU A 167 1.90 21.40 0.50
N VAL A 168 1.27 20.43 -0.18
CA VAL A 168 0.61 19.28 0.43
C VAL A 168 1.64 18.31 1.04
N GLY A 169 2.76 18.05 0.37
CA GLY A 169 3.84 17.21 0.90
C GLY A 169 4.52 17.83 2.13
N MET A 170 4.71 19.16 2.15
CA MET A 170 5.25 19.89 3.30
C MET A 170 4.35 19.82 4.54
N LEU A 171 3.03 19.96 4.36
CA LEU A 171 2.07 19.90 5.47
C LEU A 171 2.02 18.50 6.11
N ILE A 172 2.07 17.44 5.29
CA ILE A 172 2.13 16.06 5.78
C ILE A 172 3.43 15.83 6.57
N THR A 173 4.56 16.31 6.07
CA THR A 173 5.87 16.15 6.74
C THR A 173 5.94 16.87 8.08
N ALA A 174 5.40 18.09 8.18
CA ALA A 174 5.38 18.87 9.44
C ALA A 174 4.49 18.22 10.50
N ALA A 175 3.29 17.75 10.10
CA ALA A 175 2.38 17.04 11.01
C ALA A 175 2.98 15.73 11.52
N VAL A 176 3.66 14.98 10.65
CA VAL A 176 4.33 13.72 11.00
C VAL A 176 5.44 13.93 12.01
N LYS A 177 6.31 14.92 11.82
CA LYS A 177 7.41 15.23 12.78
C LYS A 177 6.88 15.60 14.17
N GLN A 178 5.79 16.35 14.22
CA GLN A 178 5.20 16.74 15.51
C GLN A 178 4.56 15.54 16.24
N ILE A 179 3.91 14.62 15.50
CA ILE A 179 3.27 13.43 16.08
C ILE A 179 4.31 12.40 16.51
N ILE A 180 5.39 12.18 15.74
CA ILE A 180 6.45 11.23 16.10
C ILE A 180 7.13 11.60 17.39
N ASN A 181 7.36 12.89 17.63
CA ASN A 181 8.03 13.38 18.85
C ASN A 181 7.19 13.20 20.13
N THR A 182 5.88 12.96 20.00
CA THR A 182 4.96 12.80 21.13
C THR A 182 4.43 11.38 21.29
N SER A 183 4.68 10.49 20.33
CA SER A 183 4.18 9.12 20.33
C SER A 183 5.19 8.13 20.88
N THR A 184 4.72 7.20 21.72
CA THR A 184 5.50 6.04 22.19
C THR A 184 5.70 4.98 21.09
N ASP A 185 4.97 5.09 19.98
CA ASP A 185 5.10 4.24 18.80
C ASP A 185 5.28 5.11 17.54
N ALA A 186 6.53 5.39 17.20
CA ALA A 186 6.88 6.20 16.04
C ALA A 186 6.48 5.52 14.69
N GLY A 187 6.28 4.21 14.67
CA GLY A 187 5.84 3.45 13.49
C GLY A 187 4.38 3.73 13.13
N HIS A 188 3.52 3.97 14.12
CA HIS A 188 2.09 4.13 13.92
C HIS A 188 1.69 5.28 12.97
N PRO A 189 2.16 6.52 13.12
CA PRO A 189 1.88 7.59 12.17
C PRO A 189 2.47 7.32 10.77
N ILE A 190 3.62 6.65 10.69
CA ILE A 190 4.22 6.26 9.42
C ILE A 190 3.37 5.16 8.73
N ALA A 191 2.79 4.23 9.49
CA ALA A 191 1.84 3.24 8.97
C ALA A 191 0.60 3.93 8.37
N GLY A 192 0.13 5.03 8.96
CA GLY A 192 -0.95 5.86 8.40
C GLY A 192 -0.60 6.41 7.02
N ILE A 193 0.59 6.99 6.86
CA ILE A 193 1.06 7.50 5.55
C ILE A 193 1.22 6.36 4.55
N THR A 194 1.79 5.23 4.98
CA THR A 194 1.95 4.05 4.13
C THR A 194 0.59 3.54 3.65
N SER A 195 -0.41 3.46 4.54
CA SER A 195 -1.77 3.07 4.20
C SER A 195 -2.42 4.01 3.19
N GLN A 196 -2.27 5.32 3.39
CA GLN A 196 -2.75 6.33 2.44
C GLN A 196 -2.13 6.15 1.05
N ARG A 197 -0.82 5.99 0.96
CA ARG A 197 -0.12 5.78 -0.30
C ARG A 197 -0.51 4.48 -0.99
N LEU A 198 -0.69 3.42 -0.20
CA LEU A 198 -1.00 2.09 -0.69
C LEU A 198 -2.43 1.99 -1.22
N LEU A 199 -3.41 2.57 -0.47
CA LEU A 199 -4.83 2.28 -0.65
C LEU A 199 -5.65 3.44 -1.21
N SER A 200 -5.05 4.61 -1.48
CA SER A 200 -5.77 5.71 -2.14
C SER A 200 -6.11 5.36 -3.58
N ALA A 201 -7.37 5.63 -3.96
CA ALA A 201 -7.84 5.46 -5.34
C ALA A 201 -7.39 6.59 -6.27
N GLY A 202 -7.49 6.35 -7.59
CA GLY A 202 -7.21 7.33 -8.62
C GLY A 202 -5.73 7.60 -8.88
N GLN A 203 -4.84 6.81 -8.31
CA GLN A 203 -3.42 6.80 -8.66
C GLN A 203 -3.19 5.90 -9.89
N ARG A 204 -2.14 6.15 -10.65
CA ARG A 204 -1.83 5.43 -11.90
C ARG A 204 -1.83 3.89 -11.75
N THR A 205 -1.40 3.38 -10.60
CA THR A 205 -1.32 1.95 -10.26
C THR A 205 -2.07 1.63 -8.97
N GLY A 206 -2.93 2.56 -8.48
CA GLY A 206 -3.67 2.45 -7.24
C GLY A 206 -4.96 1.64 -7.36
N LEU A 207 -5.74 1.64 -6.31
CA LEU A 207 -7.10 1.12 -6.34
C LEU A 207 -7.98 1.97 -7.28
N LEU A 208 -8.97 1.34 -7.91
CA LEU A 208 -10.03 2.06 -8.61
C LEU A 208 -11.01 2.67 -7.59
N TYR A 209 -11.74 3.70 -8.01
CA TYR A 209 -12.77 4.28 -7.15
C TYR A 209 -13.93 3.31 -6.92
N GLY A 210 -14.34 3.17 -5.67
CA GLY A 210 -15.49 2.38 -5.26
C GLY A 210 -16.83 3.07 -5.54
N PRO A 211 -17.95 2.34 -5.46
CA PRO A 211 -19.27 2.81 -5.91
C PRO A 211 -19.86 3.96 -5.10
N ARG A 212 -19.30 4.29 -3.95
CA ARG A 212 -19.72 5.44 -3.13
C ARG A 212 -18.92 6.71 -3.43
N SER A 213 -17.86 6.60 -4.23
CA SER A 213 -17.09 7.76 -4.65
C SER A 213 -17.82 8.52 -5.76
N PRO A 214 -17.84 9.87 -5.72
CA PRO A 214 -18.35 10.67 -6.84
C PRO A 214 -17.53 10.50 -8.12
N LYS A 215 -16.33 9.91 -8.01
CA LYS A 215 -15.43 9.62 -9.14
C LYS A 215 -15.55 8.18 -9.64
N TYR A 216 -16.53 7.42 -9.19
CA TYR A 216 -16.70 6.02 -9.62
C TYR A 216 -16.81 5.90 -11.13
N GLY A 217 -16.01 5.00 -11.72
CA GLY A 217 -16.00 4.73 -13.15
C GLY A 217 -15.27 5.78 -14.02
N THR A 218 -14.53 6.71 -13.40
CA THR A 218 -13.70 7.69 -14.14
C THR A 218 -12.24 7.26 -14.31
N ASP A 219 -11.84 6.12 -13.74
CA ASP A 219 -10.49 5.53 -13.72
C ASP A 219 -10.39 4.20 -14.49
#